data_73feaa4f1b3e3165cfdb93e3c54f3e21
#
_entry.id   73feaa4f1b3e3165cfdb93e3c54f3e21
#
_cell.length_a   1.000
_cell.length_b   1.000
_cell.length_c   1.000
_cell.angle_alpha   90.00
_cell.angle_beta   90.00
_cell.angle_gamma   90.00
#
_symmetry.space_group_name_H-M   'P 1'
#
loop_
_entity.id
_entity.type
_entity.pdbx_description
1 polymer ?
#
loop_
_entity_poly.entity_id
_entity_poly.type
_entity_poly.pdbx_seq_one_letter_code
_entity_poly.pdbx_strand_id
1 'polypeptide(L)'
;MRLTPEDYAAVAARATLIVPGEALELALDRMAGAITQDLAGRDPLVLCVMTGAVIVAGRLLPRLPFQLQLGYLHATRYRGATQGGDLAWLHRPSAAIQGRHVLLVDDVLDEGLTLEAAVRACREDGAASVRTA
;
A
#
# COMPACT_ATOMS: atom_id res chain seq x y z
N MET A 1 7.33 -19.02 -17.62
CA MET A 1 6.31 -20.08 -17.78
C MET A 1 4.99 -19.51 -17.29
N ARG A 2 3.94 -19.62 -18.10
CA ARG A 2 2.60 -19.13 -17.71
C ARG A 2 1.85 -20.28 -17.06
N LEU A 3 1.36 -20.07 -15.83
CA LEU A 3 0.55 -21.04 -15.12
C LEU A 3 -0.83 -21.19 -15.76
N THR A 4 -1.35 -22.42 -15.80
CA THR A 4 -2.69 -22.72 -16.28
C THR A 4 -3.72 -22.57 -15.15
N PRO A 5 -5.04 -22.48 -15.45
CA PRO A 5 -6.09 -22.51 -14.42
C PRO A 5 -6.02 -23.76 -13.52
N GLU A 6 -5.62 -24.89 -14.08
CA GLU A 6 -5.46 -26.17 -13.37
C GLU A 6 -4.30 -26.10 -12.36
N ASP A 7 -3.19 -25.43 -12.72
CA ASP A 7 -2.06 -25.21 -11.80
C ASP A 7 -2.50 -24.35 -10.61
N TYR A 8 -3.29 -23.28 -10.85
CA TYR A 8 -3.83 -22.47 -9.77
C TYR A 8 -4.76 -23.25 -8.86
N ALA A 9 -5.66 -24.06 -9.41
CA ALA A 9 -6.57 -24.91 -8.65
C ALA A 9 -5.81 -25.92 -7.79
N ALA A 10 -4.76 -26.54 -8.34
CA ALA A 10 -3.91 -27.49 -7.60
C ALA A 10 -3.14 -26.83 -6.45
N VAL A 11 -2.66 -25.62 -6.62
CA VAL A 11 -2.01 -24.82 -5.56
C VAL A 11 -3.03 -24.47 -4.47
N ALA A 12 -4.20 -23.93 -4.87
CA ALA A 12 -5.26 -23.55 -3.94
C ALA A 12 -5.74 -24.73 -3.09
N ALA A 13 -5.87 -25.92 -3.68
CA ALA A 13 -6.30 -27.13 -2.97
C ALA A 13 -5.31 -27.60 -1.89
N ARG A 14 -4.04 -27.19 -1.97
CA ARG A 14 -2.98 -27.51 -0.99
C ARG A 14 -2.67 -26.38 -0.04
N ALA A 15 -3.25 -25.20 -0.26
CA ALA A 15 -3.03 -24.04 0.58
C ALA A 15 -3.65 -24.22 1.97
N THR A 16 -2.95 -23.77 2.98
CA THR A 16 -3.47 -23.72 4.36
C THR A 16 -4.04 -22.32 4.59
N LEU A 17 -5.29 -22.26 5.06
CA LEU A 17 -5.91 -20.99 5.46
C LEU A 17 -5.25 -20.52 6.77
N ILE A 18 -4.52 -19.40 6.71
CA ILE A 18 -3.83 -18.82 7.86
C ILE A 18 -4.77 -17.86 8.61
N VAL A 19 -5.47 -17.01 7.88
CA VAL A 19 -6.40 -16.00 8.44
C VAL A 19 -7.75 -16.12 7.73
N PRO A 20 -8.83 -16.44 8.46
CA PRO A 20 -10.17 -16.45 7.89
C PRO A 20 -10.63 -15.05 7.49
N GLY A 21 -11.50 -14.98 6.47
CA GLY A 21 -12.00 -13.69 5.92
C GLY A 21 -12.63 -12.78 6.98
N GLU A 22 -13.39 -13.34 7.93
CA GLU A 22 -13.98 -12.59 9.02
C GLU A 22 -12.93 -11.89 9.92
N ALA A 23 -11.85 -12.60 10.25
CA ALA A 23 -10.76 -12.00 11.03
C ALA A 23 -10.04 -10.89 10.25
N LEU A 24 -9.96 -11.01 8.93
CA LEU A 24 -9.42 -9.96 8.07
C LEU A 24 -10.32 -8.72 8.05
N GLU A 25 -11.65 -8.89 7.97
CA GLU A 25 -12.59 -7.75 8.05
C GLU A 25 -12.45 -6.99 9.37
N LEU A 26 -12.38 -7.71 10.51
CA LEU A 26 -12.16 -7.10 11.82
C LEU A 26 -10.82 -6.38 11.92
N ALA A 27 -9.77 -6.89 11.27
CA ALA A 27 -8.48 -6.22 11.23
C ALA A 27 -8.55 -4.92 10.42
N LEU A 28 -9.26 -4.91 9.29
CA LEU A 28 -9.50 -3.70 8.50
C LEU A 28 -10.31 -2.66 9.27
N ASP A 29 -11.33 -3.08 10.04
CA ASP A 29 -12.11 -2.18 10.87
C ASP A 29 -11.25 -1.52 11.97
N ARG A 30 -10.38 -2.29 12.63
CA ARG A 30 -9.44 -1.74 13.63
C ARG A 30 -8.44 -0.78 13.00
N MET A 31 -7.88 -1.13 11.84
CA MET A 31 -6.96 -0.28 11.08
C MET A 31 -7.63 1.03 10.68
N ALA A 32 -8.85 0.97 10.14
CA ALA A 32 -9.63 2.15 9.77
C ALA A 32 -9.92 3.05 10.97
N GLY A 33 -10.22 2.47 12.13
CA GLY A 33 -10.41 3.22 13.38
C GLY A 33 -9.15 3.98 13.79
N ALA A 34 -7.99 3.34 13.76
CA ALA A 34 -6.71 3.97 14.08
C ALA A 34 -6.35 5.08 13.09
N ILE A 35 -6.54 4.85 11.80
CA ILE A 35 -6.32 5.85 10.74
C ILE A 35 -7.25 7.06 10.95
N THR A 36 -8.52 6.82 11.25
CA THR A 36 -9.50 7.88 11.49
C THR A 36 -9.10 8.74 12.69
N GLN A 37 -8.63 8.13 13.77
CA GLN A 37 -8.17 8.88 14.96
C GLN A 37 -6.96 9.78 14.65
N ASP A 38 -6.05 9.35 13.79
CA ASP A 38 -4.85 10.14 13.46
C ASP A 38 -5.08 11.15 12.34
N LEU A 39 -5.84 10.81 11.32
CA LEU A 39 -5.88 11.55 10.06
C LEU A 39 -7.20 12.29 9.76
N ALA A 40 -8.29 12.00 10.47
CA ALA A 40 -9.54 12.74 10.28
C ALA A 40 -9.33 14.25 10.52
N GLY A 41 -9.86 15.07 9.61
CA GLY A 41 -9.70 16.52 9.65
C GLY A 41 -8.36 17.06 9.11
N ARG A 42 -7.46 16.20 8.65
CA ARG A 42 -6.17 16.60 8.06
C ARG A 42 -6.16 16.57 6.53
N ASP A 43 -7.27 16.20 5.90
CA ASP A 43 -7.40 16.03 4.43
C ASP A 43 -6.21 15.25 3.83
N PRO A 44 -5.96 14.01 4.27
CA PRO A 44 -4.77 13.28 3.88
C PRO A 44 -4.81 12.87 2.40
N LEU A 45 -3.62 12.73 1.82
CA LEU A 45 -3.40 12.07 0.54
C LEU A 45 -3.14 10.58 0.82
N VAL A 46 -4.07 9.72 0.43
CA VAL A 46 -3.91 8.27 0.51
C VAL A 46 -3.30 7.77 -0.79
N LEU A 47 -2.14 7.13 -0.69
CA LEU A 47 -1.41 6.58 -1.83
C LEU A 47 -1.41 5.06 -1.78
N CYS A 48 -2.06 4.45 -2.77
CA CYS A 48 -2.06 3.01 -2.99
C CYS A 48 -0.75 2.58 -3.65
N VAL A 49 -0.02 1.65 -3.06
CA VAL A 49 1.22 1.11 -3.64
C VAL A 49 0.85 0.05 -4.68
N MET A 50 0.92 0.43 -5.94
CA MET A 50 0.48 -0.40 -7.06
C MET A 50 1.45 -1.55 -7.34
N THR A 51 0.92 -2.68 -7.80
CA THR A 51 -0.50 -3.04 -7.97
C THR A 51 -1.05 -3.82 -6.80
N GLY A 52 -0.20 -4.33 -5.92
CA GLY A 52 -0.56 -5.23 -4.82
C GLY A 52 -1.63 -4.67 -3.89
N ALA A 53 -1.49 -3.41 -3.51
CA ALA A 53 -2.37 -2.77 -2.55
C ALA A 53 -3.79 -2.45 -3.07
N VAL A 54 -4.12 -2.71 -4.35
CA VAL A 54 -5.43 -2.39 -4.93
C VAL A 54 -6.58 -3.00 -4.13
N ILE A 55 -6.46 -4.27 -3.77
CA ILE A 55 -7.54 -4.98 -3.04
C ILE A 55 -7.68 -4.45 -1.61
N VAL A 56 -6.56 -4.29 -0.89
CA VAL A 56 -6.61 -3.79 0.49
C VAL A 56 -7.08 -2.34 0.54
N ALA A 57 -6.62 -1.49 -0.36
CA ALA A 57 -7.06 -0.11 -0.47
C ALA A 57 -8.57 -0.02 -0.78
N GLY A 58 -9.06 -0.82 -1.73
CA GLY A 58 -10.48 -0.88 -2.10
C GLY A 58 -11.39 -1.36 -0.95
N ARG A 59 -10.87 -2.15 -0.02
CA ARG A 59 -11.59 -2.59 1.18
C ARG A 59 -11.45 -1.62 2.35
N LEU A 60 -10.32 -0.93 2.48
CA LEU A 60 -10.04 0.02 3.56
C LEU A 60 -10.77 1.36 3.34
N LEU A 61 -10.70 1.93 2.13
CA LEU A 61 -11.23 3.26 1.83
C LEU A 61 -12.69 3.46 2.20
N PRO A 62 -13.63 2.51 1.95
CA PRO A 62 -15.02 2.67 2.35
C PRO A 62 -15.24 2.76 3.87
N ARG A 63 -14.24 2.39 4.67
CA ARG A 63 -14.25 2.43 6.14
C ARG A 63 -13.72 3.74 6.72
N LEU A 64 -13.25 4.65 5.88
CA LEU A 64 -12.69 5.94 6.30
C LEU A 64 -13.74 7.05 6.13
N PRO A 65 -14.46 7.45 7.20
CA PRO A 65 -15.61 8.33 7.10
C PRO A 65 -15.20 9.82 7.14
N PHE A 66 -14.13 10.19 6.46
CA PHE A 66 -13.63 11.57 6.42
C PHE A 66 -13.11 11.95 5.04
N GLN A 67 -12.93 13.25 4.82
CA GLN A 67 -12.39 13.78 3.56
C GLN A 67 -10.94 13.35 3.38
N LEU A 68 -10.65 12.80 2.22
CA LEU A 68 -9.31 12.42 1.78
C LEU A 68 -9.18 12.55 0.27
N GLN A 69 -7.96 12.58 -0.23
CA GLN A 69 -7.67 12.44 -1.64
C GLN A 69 -6.98 11.11 -1.90
N LEU A 70 -7.29 10.47 -3.02
CA LEU A 70 -6.72 9.20 -3.43
C LEU A 70 -5.75 9.41 -4.58
N GLY A 71 -4.59 8.82 -4.46
CA GLY A 71 -3.60 8.69 -5.51
C GLY A 71 -2.92 7.32 -5.45
N TYR A 72 -1.83 7.17 -6.18
CA TYR A 72 -1.06 5.93 -6.16
C TYR A 72 0.43 6.18 -6.39
N LEU A 73 1.23 5.23 -5.93
CA LEU A 73 2.63 5.06 -6.29
C LEU A 73 2.76 3.78 -7.10
N HIS A 74 3.64 3.78 -8.09
CA HIS A 74 3.98 2.56 -8.80
C HIS A 74 5.50 2.52 -9.02
N ALA A 75 6.14 1.53 -8.41
CA ALA A 75 7.56 1.30 -8.54
C ALA A 75 7.83 -0.15 -8.95
N THR A 76 8.90 -0.36 -9.70
CA THR A 76 9.42 -1.69 -10.00
C THR A 76 10.84 -1.81 -9.47
N ARG A 77 11.23 -3.01 -9.03
CA ARG A 77 12.65 -3.28 -8.73
C ARG A 77 13.41 -3.43 -10.03
N TYR A 78 14.47 -2.66 -10.19
CA TYR A 78 15.36 -2.82 -11.33
C TYR A 78 16.11 -4.17 -11.21
N ARG A 79 15.86 -5.10 -12.13
CA ARG A 79 16.59 -6.37 -12.21
C ARG A 79 17.86 -6.22 -13.03
N GLY A 80 18.68 -5.21 -12.72
CA GLY A 80 20.00 -5.00 -13.29
C GLY A 80 21.06 -5.26 -12.22
N ALA A 81 22.14 -5.93 -12.57
CA ALA A 81 23.21 -6.43 -11.72
C ALA A 81 24.01 -5.32 -11.03
N THR A 82 23.45 -4.69 -9.98
CA THR A 82 24.21 -3.93 -8.99
C THR A 82 23.54 -4.08 -7.65
N GLN A 83 24.34 -4.35 -6.64
CA GLN A 83 23.93 -4.54 -5.25
C GLN A 83 23.14 -3.31 -4.73
N GLY A 84 21.99 -3.57 -4.11
CA GLY A 84 21.12 -2.53 -3.57
C GLY A 84 20.07 -2.08 -4.60
N GLY A 85 18.98 -2.85 -4.74
CA GLY A 85 17.96 -2.61 -5.75
C GLY A 85 17.30 -1.25 -5.65
N ASP A 86 17.76 -0.30 -6.45
CA ASP A 86 17.07 0.96 -6.65
C ASP A 86 15.70 0.71 -7.26
N LEU A 87 14.66 1.32 -6.68
CA LEU A 87 13.33 1.29 -7.24
C LEU A 87 13.27 2.22 -8.46
N ALA A 88 12.77 1.69 -9.57
CA ALA A 88 12.40 2.50 -10.72
C ALA A 88 10.95 2.94 -10.57
N TRP A 89 10.73 4.24 -10.50
CA TRP A 89 9.39 4.82 -10.37
C TRP A 89 8.70 4.84 -11.74
N LEU A 90 7.57 4.15 -11.86
CA LEU A 90 6.67 4.25 -13.02
C LEU A 90 5.68 5.39 -12.84
N HIS A 91 5.26 5.65 -11.59
CA HIS A 91 4.42 6.78 -11.23
C HIS A 91 4.73 7.24 -9.81
N ARG A 92 4.96 8.55 -9.64
CA ARG A 92 5.20 9.22 -8.36
C ARG A 92 4.55 10.61 -8.40
N PRO A 93 3.47 10.85 -7.65
CA PRO A 93 2.74 12.12 -7.69
C PRO A 93 3.40 13.20 -6.82
N SER A 94 4.66 13.56 -7.10
CA SER A 94 5.50 14.43 -6.26
C SER A 94 4.84 15.79 -5.97
N ALA A 95 4.21 16.41 -6.98
CA ALA A 95 3.54 17.70 -6.80
C ALA A 95 2.33 17.63 -5.86
N ALA A 96 1.62 16.48 -5.83
CA ALA A 96 0.48 16.28 -4.96
C ALA A 96 0.90 15.97 -3.51
N ILE A 97 2.13 15.53 -3.29
CA ILE A 97 2.66 15.14 -1.97
C ILE A 97 3.08 16.35 -1.15
N GLN A 98 3.59 17.41 -1.79
CA GLN A 98 4.15 18.56 -1.10
C GLN A 98 3.17 19.16 -0.08
N GLY A 99 3.59 19.28 1.16
CA GLY A 99 2.82 19.87 2.25
C GLY A 99 1.65 19.01 2.77
N ARG A 100 1.47 17.78 2.25
CA ARG A 100 0.33 16.93 2.60
C ARG A 100 0.68 15.93 3.71
N HIS A 101 -0.34 15.54 4.47
CA HIS A 101 -0.30 14.34 5.30
C HIS A 101 -0.54 13.15 4.38
N VAL A 102 0.42 12.22 4.31
CA VAL A 102 0.39 11.08 3.39
C VAL A 102 0.14 9.79 4.18
N LEU A 103 -0.79 8.97 3.69
CA LEU A 103 -0.98 7.59 4.10
C LEU A 103 -0.61 6.67 2.94
N LEU A 104 0.44 5.88 3.11
CA LEU A 104 0.79 4.81 2.18
C LEU A 104 0.06 3.53 2.57
N VAL A 105 -0.61 2.90 1.59
CA VAL A 105 -1.30 1.61 1.78
C VAL A 105 -0.61 0.57 0.92
N ASP A 106 -0.16 -0.53 1.55
CA ASP A 106 0.46 -1.67 0.87
C ASP A 106 -0.21 -2.98 1.32
N ASP A 107 -0.04 -4.07 0.57
CA ASP A 107 -0.68 -5.37 0.84
C ASP A 107 0.17 -6.29 1.71
N VAL A 108 1.48 -6.22 1.58
CA VAL A 108 2.44 -7.10 2.26
C VAL A 108 3.64 -6.31 2.77
N LEU A 109 3.92 -6.46 4.05
CA LEU A 109 5.20 -6.06 4.63
C LEU A 109 6.10 -7.28 4.71
N ASP A 110 6.97 -7.46 3.71
CA ASP A 110 8.00 -8.50 3.72
C ASP A 110 9.28 -7.96 4.40
N GLU A 111 10.32 -7.65 3.66
CA GLU A 111 11.54 -7.03 4.22
C GLU A 111 11.37 -5.52 4.49
N GLY A 112 10.30 -4.92 4.02
CA GLY A 112 9.99 -3.50 4.20
C GLY A 112 10.72 -2.55 3.26
N LEU A 113 11.59 -3.04 2.38
CA LEU A 113 12.45 -2.21 1.52
C LEU A 113 11.66 -1.32 0.56
N THR A 114 10.58 -1.86 -0.03
CA THR A 114 9.71 -1.08 -0.94
C THR A 114 8.97 0.02 -0.19
N LEU A 115 8.41 -0.31 0.97
CA LEU A 115 7.68 0.66 1.78
C LEU A 115 8.60 1.72 2.38
N GLU A 116 9.80 1.34 2.82
CA GLU A 116 10.83 2.29 3.29
C GLU A 116 11.22 3.27 2.18
N ALA A 117 11.44 2.78 0.96
CA ALA A 117 11.76 3.62 -0.19
C ALA A 117 10.60 4.57 -0.54
N ALA A 118 9.36 4.10 -0.45
CA ALA A 118 8.17 4.92 -0.67
C ALA A 118 8.03 6.02 0.41
N VAL A 119 8.27 5.69 1.67
CA VAL A 119 8.28 6.68 2.78
C VAL A 119 9.35 7.73 2.55
N ARG A 120 10.56 7.32 2.21
CA ARG A 120 11.67 8.23 1.90
C ARG A 120 11.33 9.16 0.74
N ALA A 121 10.79 8.60 -0.36
CA ALA A 121 10.38 9.36 -1.52
C ALA A 121 9.32 10.43 -1.18
N CYS A 122 8.30 10.08 -0.39
CA CYS A 122 7.29 11.03 0.04
C CYS A 122 7.87 12.16 0.91
N ARG A 123 8.85 11.85 1.77
CA ARG A 123 9.55 12.86 2.58
C ARG A 123 10.40 13.80 1.73
N GLU A 124 11.12 13.25 0.76
CA GLU A 124 11.88 14.05 -0.23
C GLU A 124 11.00 14.99 -1.04
N ASP A 125 9.77 14.54 -1.37
CA ASP A 125 8.76 15.36 -2.06
C ASP A 125 8.04 16.36 -1.14
N GLY A 126 8.48 16.50 0.10
CA GLY A 126 8.01 17.53 1.02
C GLY A 126 6.69 17.19 1.73
N ALA A 127 6.37 15.91 1.95
CA ALA A 127 5.22 15.53 2.77
C ALA A 127 5.32 16.12 4.18
N ALA A 128 4.22 16.65 4.70
CA ALA A 128 4.13 17.15 6.08
C ALA A 128 4.24 16.01 7.10
N SER A 129 3.69 14.85 6.79
CA SER A 129 3.89 13.60 7.52
C SER A 129 3.64 12.41 6.61
N VAL A 130 4.22 11.26 6.95
CA VAL A 130 4.00 10.00 6.24
C VAL A 130 3.63 8.92 7.25
N ARG A 131 2.54 8.23 6.98
CA ARG A 131 2.04 7.05 7.70
C ARG A 131 1.96 5.88 6.75
N THR A 132 1.96 4.68 7.29
CA THR A 132 1.84 3.42 6.53
C THR A 132 0.74 2.54 7.13
N ALA A 133 0.04 1.82 6.28
CA ALA A 133 -1.00 0.86 6.64
C ALA A 133 -0.94 -0.38 5.73
#